data_1baad256a945434a0e158942baacb176
#
_entry.id   1baad256a945434a0e158942baacb176
#
_cell.length_a   1.000
_cell.length_b   1.000
_cell.length_c   1.000
_cell.angle_alpha   90.00
_cell.angle_beta   90.00
_cell.angle_gamma   90.00
#
_symmetry.space_group_name_H-M   'P 1'
#
loop_
_entity.id
_entity.type
_entity.pdbx_description
1 polymer ?
#
loop_
_entity_poly.entity_id
_entity_poly.type
_entity_poly.pdbx_seq_one_letter_code
_entity_poly.pdbx_strand_id
1 'polypeptide(L)'
;MRFQFPRPKIHDECVKSLDRPGQVSVRPKNQLQEAVVRSNDFLLSYQYQLLFKRKHTVQDMAESFSTISQALELPNSSLNPTWKEWRFHILLFVFTIITTILSGVMLVMPELDTPSPSLRRPLDYLLYIPVTYFNTVVDFFTFVAKHPELMLQGITFSASLLAILLSHEMGHYLACRYYGINATLPFFIPAPPLFLAGTFGAFIKIRSPIPNRRALFDVGLAGPLAGFVIAVPIAIAGILSIGQPLHLGSGIYFNDPLMFRLLARLLGVQLNPDSPINPYYMAAWIGLLVTSLNLMPVGQLDGGHGTFAVFGQRAHKIIGRLAFASVALLAILGFLWHGSPSGFLYTVLLGVMLRVRHPAPPQMESLGTKRILVGLLTLIVFGLCFLPFPITIL
;
A
#
# COMPACT_ATOMS: atom_id res chain seq x y z
N MET A 1 31.78 -14.23 -12.63
CA MET A 1 31.68 -14.11 -14.09
C MET A 1 30.82 -12.88 -14.42
N ARG A 2 31.45 -11.80 -14.89
CA ARG A 2 30.76 -10.61 -15.42
C ARG A 2 30.37 -10.91 -16.85
N PHE A 3 29.09 -11.08 -17.14
CA PHE A 3 28.61 -11.04 -18.52
C PHE A 3 28.58 -9.57 -18.96
N GLN A 4 29.61 -9.16 -19.70
CA GLN A 4 29.58 -7.96 -20.51
C GLN A 4 28.72 -8.27 -21.74
N PHE A 5 27.56 -7.60 -21.85
CA PHE A 5 26.83 -7.58 -23.11
C PHE A 5 27.63 -6.74 -24.13
N PRO A 6 27.88 -7.24 -25.34
CA PRO A 6 28.55 -6.46 -26.35
C PRO A 6 27.70 -5.25 -26.73
N ARG A 7 28.28 -4.06 -26.68
CA ARG A 7 27.66 -2.86 -27.25
C ARG A 7 27.55 -3.07 -28.76
N PRO A 8 26.38 -2.86 -29.40
CA PRO A 8 26.28 -2.91 -30.83
C PRO A 8 27.19 -1.82 -31.45
N LYS A 9 28.17 -2.23 -32.22
CA LYS A 9 28.94 -1.32 -33.07
C LYS A 9 28.01 -0.84 -34.16
N ILE A 10 27.49 0.37 -34.02
CA ILE A 10 26.79 1.06 -35.11
C ILE A 10 27.91 1.54 -36.02
N HIS A 11 27.97 0.97 -37.22
CA HIS A 11 28.94 1.35 -38.23
C HIS A 11 28.77 2.82 -38.58
N ASP A 12 29.85 3.60 -38.41
CA ASP A 12 29.94 5.03 -38.74
C ASP A 12 29.73 5.34 -40.23
N GLU A 13 29.69 4.34 -41.08
CA GLU A 13 29.51 4.51 -42.52
C GLU A 13 28.09 4.89 -42.95
N CYS A 14 27.07 4.61 -42.14
CA CYS A 14 25.69 4.97 -42.47
C CYS A 14 25.38 6.47 -42.29
N VAL A 15 26.25 7.21 -41.58
CA VAL A 15 26.05 8.64 -41.25
C VAL A 15 26.63 9.56 -42.35
N LYS A 16 27.59 9.09 -43.14
CA LYS A 16 28.31 9.93 -44.12
C LYS A 16 27.64 10.06 -45.50
N SER A 17 26.58 9.31 -45.82
CA SER A 17 25.98 9.31 -47.14
C SER A 17 24.71 10.15 -47.32
N LEU A 18 24.31 10.93 -46.31
CA LEU A 18 22.99 11.60 -46.25
C LEU A 18 23.02 13.14 -46.32
N ASP A 19 24.19 13.75 -46.56
CA ASP A 19 24.31 15.21 -46.79
C ASP A 19 24.13 15.58 -48.26
N ARG A 20 22.89 15.51 -48.77
CA ARG A 20 22.48 16.18 -50.02
C ARG A 20 21.30 17.11 -49.74
N PRO A 21 21.24 18.31 -50.32
CA PRO A 21 20.16 19.26 -50.09
C PRO A 21 18.82 18.70 -50.58
N GLY A 22 17.88 18.57 -49.68
CA GLY A 22 16.52 18.04 -49.91
C GLY A 22 16.14 16.81 -49.07
N GLN A 23 17.02 16.25 -48.26
CA GLN A 23 16.72 15.15 -47.35
C GLN A 23 16.61 15.61 -45.89
N VAL A 24 15.59 15.11 -45.19
CA VAL A 24 15.29 15.42 -43.80
C VAL A 24 16.46 14.97 -42.93
N SER A 25 17.13 15.92 -42.27
CA SER A 25 18.19 15.64 -41.29
C SER A 25 17.56 15.00 -40.04
N VAL A 26 17.67 13.68 -39.95
CA VAL A 26 17.30 12.95 -38.73
C VAL A 26 18.48 13.01 -37.78
N ARG A 27 18.34 13.64 -36.62
CA ARG A 27 19.30 13.57 -35.53
C ARG A 27 19.01 12.32 -34.67
N PRO A 28 19.67 11.18 -34.94
CA PRO A 28 19.11 9.92 -34.46
C PRO A 28 19.52 9.53 -33.04
N LYS A 29 20.67 9.97 -32.53
CA LYS A 29 21.27 9.35 -31.34
C LYS A 29 20.58 9.71 -30.03
N ASN A 30 20.17 10.96 -29.85
CA ASN A 30 19.63 11.41 -28.55
C ASN A 30 18.12 11.17 -28.42
N GLN A 31 17.36 11.34 -29.50
CA GLN A 31 15.90 11.15 -29.45
C GLN A 31 15.49 9.67 -29.35
N LEU A 32 16.22 8.77 -29.99
CA LEU A 32 16.00 7.33 -29.86
C LEU A 32 16.31 6.82 -28.44
N GLN A 33 17.40 7.32 -27.86
CA GLN A 33 17.78 6.96 -26.50
C GLN A 33 16.78 7.50 -25.48
N GLU A 34 16.26 8.70 -25.68
CA GLU A 34 15.18 9.26 -24.85
C GLU A 34 13.85 8.55 -25.07
N ALA A 35 13.51 8.12 -26.28
CA ALA A 35 12.28 7.39 -26.56
C ALA A 35 12.30 5.97 -25.96
N VAL A 36 13.43 5.26 -26.03
CA VAL A 36 13.61 3.92 -25.41
C VAL A 36 13.63 4.02 -23.89
N VAL A 37 14.13 5.13 -23.34
CA VAL A 37 14.14 5.39 -21.90
C VAL A 37 12.74 5.75 -21.37
N ARG A 38 11.88 6.36 -22.22
CA ARG A 38 10.51 6.73 -21.83
C ARG A 38 9.47 5.63 -21.97
N SER A 39 9.76 4.57 -22.72
CA SER A 39 8.82 3.46 -22.92
C SER A 39 9.28 2.23 -22.17
N ASN A 40 8.57 1.87 -21.10
CA ASN A 40 8.72 0.59 -20.38
C ASN A 40 8.10 -0.61 -21.13
N ASP A 41 7.74 -0.45 -22.39
CA ASP A 41 7.14 -1.52 -23.15
C ASP A 41 8.20 -2.43 -23.74
N PHE A 42 8.28 -3.63 -23.19
CA PHE A 42 9.05 -4.77 -23.71
C PHE A 42 8.75 -5.02 -25.20
N LEU A 43 7.53 -4.69 -25.66
CA LEU A 43 7.10 -4.76 -27.04
C LEU A 43 7.87 -3.79 -27.96
N LEU A 44 8.15 -2.58 -27.51
CA LEU A 44 8.93 -1.61 -28.28
C LEU A 44 10.40 -2.02 -28.39
N SER A 45 10.97 -2.56 -27.31
CA SER A 45 12.32 -3.14 -27.32
C SER A 45 12.40 -4.37 -28.26
N TYR A 46 11.36 -5.20 -28.29
CA TYR A 46 11.30 -6.38 -29.17
C TYR A 46 11.06 -6.00 -30.64
N GLN A 47 10.18 -5.04 -30.92
CA GLN A 47 9.99 -4.48 -32.25
C GLN A 47 11.26 -3.79 -32.79
N TYR A 48 11.98 -3.07 -31.94
CA TYR A 48 13.26 -2.47 -32.26
C TYR A 48 14.30 -3.53 -32.67
N GLN A 49 14.40 -4.65 -31.97
CA GLN A 49 15.29 -5.76 -32.32
C GLN A 49 14.88 -6.45 -33.64
N LEU A 50 13.59 -6.53 -33.94
CA LEU A 50 13.06 -7.09 -35.20
C LEU A 50 13.31 -6.16 -36.40
N LEU A 51 13.18 -4.85 -36.21
CA LEU A 51 13.46 -3.84 -37.26
C LEU A 51 14.93 -3.83 -37.65
N PHE A 52 15.87 -4.05 -36.74
CA PHE A 52 17.30 -4.11 -37.04
C PHE A 52 17.76 -5.45 -37.65
N LYS A 53 16.97 -6.52 -37.56
CA LYS A 53 17.29 -7.83 -38.14
C LYS A 53 16.89 -7.98 -39.61
N ARG A 54 16.01 -7.14 -40.14
CA ARG A 54 15.62 -7.13 -41.55
C ARG A 54 16.28 -5.94 -42.26
N LYS A 55 16.81 -6.17 -43.49
CA LYS A 55 17.24 -5.10 -44.39
C LYS A 55 16.00 -4.31 -44.85
N HIS A 56 15.63 -3.27 -44.13
CA HIS A 56 14.57 -2.35 -44.49
C HIS A 56 15.11 -1.14 -45.25
N THR A 57 14.30 -0.60 -46.15
CA THR A 57 14.62 0.65 -46.84
C THR A 57 14.50 1.83 -45.87
N VAL A 58 15.16 2.95 -46.21
CA VAL A 58 15.09 4.19 -45.40
C VAL A 58 13.63 4.65 -45.22
N GLN A 59 12.78 4.33 -46.19
CA GLN A 59 11.36 4.69 -46.17
C GLN A 59 10.56 3.86 -45.15
N ASP A 60 10.82 2.54 -45.06
CA ASP A 60 10.20 1.68 -44.04
C ASP A 60 10.60 2.09 -42.61
N MET A 61 11.83 2.59 -42.46
CA MET A 61 12.29 3.13 -41.18
C MET A 61 11.59 4.46 -40.84
N ALA A 62 11.39 5.35 -41.83
CA ALA A 62 10.68 6.61 -41.62
C ALA A 62 9.20 6.40 -41.23
N GLU A 63 8.50 5.46 -41.89
CA GLU A 63 7.11 5.08 -41.54
C GLU A 63 7.04 4.43 -40.15
N SER A 64 7.98 3.54 -39.86
CA SER A 64 8.07 2.95 -38.52
C SER A 64 8.34 4.01 -37.44
N PHE A 65 9.18 5.02 -37.76
CA PHE A 65 9.44 6.17 -36.89
C PHE A 65 8.19 7.05 -36.68
N SER A 66 7.42 7.31 -37.74
CA SER A 66 6.18 8.08 -37.61
C SER A 66 5.13 7.33 -36.80
N THR A 67 5.02 6.02 -36.96
CA THR A 67 4.12 5.16 -36.20
C THR A 67 4.55 5.05 -34.73
N ILE A 68 5.86 4.96 -34.44
CA ILE A 68 6.42 4.98 -33.10
C ILE A 68 6.25 6.37 -32.48
N SER A 69 6.42 7.45 -33.23
CA SER A 69 6.19 8.82 -32.78
C SER A 69 4.71 9.07 -32.43
N GLN A 70 3.78 8.57 -33.26
CA GLN A 70 2.33 8.61 -32.96
C GLN A 70 1.96 7.72 -31.76
N ALA A 71 2.58 6.56 -31.60
CA ALA A 71 2.39 5.69 -30.44
C ALA A 71 3.02 6.27 -29.15
N LEU A 72 4.06 7.09 -29.29
CA LEU A 72 4.73 7.81 -28.19
C LEU A 72 4.08 9.17 -27.89
N GLU A 73 3.20 9.69 -28.73
CA GLU A 73 2.21 10.69 -28.32
C GLU A 73 1.20 10.01 -27.40
N LEU A 74 1.69 9.58 -26.22
CA LEU A 74 0.82 9.35 -25.10
C LEU A 74 -0.07 10.61 -24.99
N PRO A 75 -1.41 10.45 -24.96
CA PRO A 75 -2.27 11.59 -24.77
C PRO A 75 -1.69 12.35 -23.58
N ASN A 76 -1.47 13.66 -23.75
CA ASN A 76 -1.07 14.57 -22.68
C ASN A 76 -2.15 14.47 -21.58
N SER A 77 -2.13 13.36 -20.84
CA SER A 77 -3.00 13.17 -19.70
C SER A 77 -2.55 14.25 -18.74
N SER A 78 -3.33 15.32 -18.68
CA SER A 78 -3.09 16.42 -17.78
C SER A 78 -2.77 15.81 -16.41
N LEU A 79 -1.67 16.22 -15.79
CA LEU A 79 -1.30 15.78 -14.43
C LEU A 79 -2.42 16.08 -13.42
N ASN A 80 -3.41 16.84 -13.85
CA ASN A 80 -4.57 17.24 -13.05
C ASN A 80 -5.75 16.28 -13.28
N PRO A 81 -6.36 15.76 -12.21
CA PRO A 81 -7.53 14.91 -12.29
C PRO A 81 -8.70 15.63 -12.96
N THR A 82 -9.48 14.91 -13.77
CA THR A 82 -10.71 15.42 -14.39
C THR A 82 -11.81 15.63 -13.34
N TRP A 83 -12.79 16.48 -13.64
CA TRP A 83 -13.95 16.69 -12.74
C TRP A 83 -14.73 15.40 -12.44
N LYS A 84 -14.82 14.47 -13.41
CA LYS A 84 -15.46 13.16 -13.21
C LYS A 84 -14.68 12.30 -12.21
N GLU A 85 -13.35 12.31 -12.29
CA GLU A 85 -12.49 11.61 -11.33
C GLU A 85 -12.66 12.21 -9.93
N TRP A 86 -12.63 13.54 -9.79
CA TRP A 86 -12.86 14.20 -8.51
C TRP A 86 -14.17 13.77 -7.84
N ARG A 87 -15.27 13.79 -8.58
CA ARG A 87 -16.58 13.37 -8.05
C ARG A 87 -16.59 11.95 -7.55
N PHE A 88 -15.96 11.03 -8.28
CA PHE A 88 -15.88 9.61 -7.90
C PHE A 88 -15.05 9.42 -6.62
N HIS A 89 -13.87 10.06 -6.53
CA HIS A 89 -13.03 10.00 -5.33
C HIS A 89 -13.73 10.59 -4.10
N ILE A 90 -14.42 11.74 -4.25
CA ILE A 90 -15.17 12.38 -3.17
C ILE A 90 -16.31 11.45 -2.71
N LEU A 91 -17.06 10.86 -3.64
CA LEU A 91 -18.15 9.94 -3.30
C LEU A 91 -17.63 8.75 -2.46
N LEU A 92 -16.58 8.08 -2.92
CA LEU A 92 -15.98 6.98 -2.18
C LEU A 92 -15.46 7.42 -0.80
N PHE A 93 -14.86 8.60 -0.72
CA PHE A 93 -14.36 9.16 0.54
C PHE A 93 -15.49 9.42 1.53
N VAL A 94 -16.60 10.02 1.06
CA VAL A 94 -17.79 10.26 1.90
C VAL A 94 -18.39 8.95 2.40
N PHE A 95 -18.53 7.93 1.53
CA PHE A 95 -18.97 6.62 1.96
C PHE A 95 -18.02 6.00 3.00
N THR A 96 -16.71 6.16 2.81
CA THR A 96 -15.71 5.66 3.76
C THR A 96 -15.79 6.40 5.11
N ILE A 97 -16.06 7.70 5.11
CA ILE A 97 -16.32 8.44 6.38
C ILE A 97 -17.50 7.81 7.11
N ILE A 98 -18.61 7.55 6.43
CA ILE A 98 -19.79 6.95 7.04
C ILE A 98 -19.46 5.56 7.61
N THR A 99 -18.82 4.69 6.83
CA THR A 99 -18.52 3.32 7.27
C THR A 99 -17.49 3.29 8.41
N THR A 100 -16.51 4.19 8.43
CA THR A 100 -15.54 4.32 9.52
C THR A 100 -16.17 4.91 10.79
N ILE A 101 -17.12 5.84 10.68
CA ILE A 101 -17.89 6.34 11.84
C ILE A 101 -18.67 5.19 12.48
N LEU A 102 -19.40 4.41 11.67
CA LEU A 102 -20.16 3.24 12.15
C LEU A 102 -19.23 2.22 12.82
N SER A 103 -18.06 1.98 12.25
CA SER A 103 -17.04 1.10 12.83
C SER A 103 -16.55 1.59 14.20
N GLY A 104 -16.30 2.91 14.32
CA GLY A 104 -15.91 3.51 15.59
C GLY A 104 -16.99 3.41 16.68
N VAL A 105 -18.28 3.49 16.30
CA VAL A 105 -19.37 3.23 17.24
C VAL A 105 -19.39 1.75 17.67
N MET A 106 -19.18 0.84 16.71
CA MET A 106 -19.12 -0.60 17.01
C MET A 106 -18.04 -0.97 18.04
N LEU A 107 -16.90 -0.27 18.03
CA LEU A 107 -15.79 -0.52 18.97
C LEU A 107 -16.12 -0.21 20.43
N VAL A 108 -17.09 0.64 20.69
CA VAL A 108 -17.52 1.05 22.05
C VAL A 108 -18.87 0.45 22.43
N MET A 109 -19.43 -0.36 21.57
CA MET A 109 -20.70 -1.03 21.78
C MET A 109 -20.47 -2.23 22.74
N PRO A 110 -21.34 -2.45 23.72
CA PRO A 110 -21.30 -3.66 24.56
C PRO A 110 -21.51 -4.90 23.70
N GLU A 111 -20.94 -6.03 24.12
CA GLU A 111 -21.14 -7.30 23.41
C GLU A 111 -22.64 -7.60 23.28
N LEU A 112 -23.10 -7.85 22.05
CA LEU A 112 -24.43 -8.32 21.81
C LEU A 112 -24.50 -9.81 22.19
N ASP A 113 -25.29 -10.14 23.21
CA ASP A 113 -25.60 -11.52 23.57
C ASP A 113 -26.33 -12.17 22.39
N THR A 114 -25.58 -12.76 21.48
CA THR A 114 -26.17 -13.57 20.42
C THR A 114 -26.40 -14.99 20.95
N PRO A 115 -27.65 -15.47 21.03
CA PRO A 115 -27.91 -16.82 21.50
C PRO A 115 -27.23 -17.84 20.58
N SER A 116 -26.53 -18.80 21.17
CA SER A 116 -25.85 -19.85 20.44
C SER A 116 -26.88 -20.65 19.60
N PRO A 117 -26.67 -20.77 18.29
CA PRO A 117 -27.64 -21.41 17.42
C PRO A 117 -27.67 -22.93 17.58
N SER A 118 -28.85 -23.50 17.56
CA SER A 118 -29.01 -24.94 17.49
C SER A 118 -28.94 -25.42 16.02
N LEU A 119 -27.71 -25.53 15.49
CA LEU A 119 -27.47 -25.98 14.12
C LEU A 119 -27.56 -27.51 14.04
N ARG A 120 -28.59 -28.02 13.39
CA ARG A 120 -28.86 -29.49 13.29
C ARG A 120 -28.69 -30.05 11.87
N ARG A 121 -28.82 -29.21 10.83
CA ARG A 121 -28.80 -29.64 9.42
C ARG A 121 -27.65 -28.87 8.68
N PRO A 122 -27.07 -29.47 7.62
CA PRO A 122 -26.06 -28.76 6.81
C PRO A 122 -26.56 -27.42 6.23
N LEU A 123 -27.85 -27.33 5.89
CA LEU A 123 -28.49 -26.12 5.40
C LEU A 123 -28.54 -25.02 6.48
N ASP A 124 -28.68 -25.39 7.76
CA ASP A 124 -28.73 -24.46 8.87
C ASP A 124 -27.40 -23.73 8.98
N TYR A 125 -26.27 -24.42 8.75
CA TYR A 125 -24.93 -23.78 8.71
C TYR A 125 -24.75 -22.81 7.52
N LEU A 126 -25.30 -23.15 6.35
CA LEU A 126 -25.24 -22.30 5.18
C LEU A 126 -26.05 -21.00 5.35
N LEU A 127 -27.24 -21.12 5.95
CA LEU A 127 -28.14 -19.98 6.17
C LEU A 127 -27.80 -19.19 7.43
N TYR A 128 -27.17 -19.83 8.41
CA TYR A 128 -26.83 -19.19 9.68
C TYR A 128 -25.97 -17.94 9.51
N ILE A 129 -24.88 -18.03 8.75
CA ILE A 129 -23.96 -16.90 8.57
C ILE A 129 -24.67 -15.68 7.98
N PRO A 130 -25.36 -15.75 6.82
CA PRO A 130 -26.02 -14.59 6.25
C PRO A 130 -27.18 -14.05 7.09
N VAL A 131 -27.96 -14.95 7.74
CA VAL A 131 -29.09 -14.53 8.60
C VAL A 131 -28.58 -13.85 9.87
N THR A 132 -27.58 -14.43 10.53
CA THR A 132 -26.97 -13.82 11.73
C THR A 132 -26.34 -12.50 11.39
N TYR A 133 -25.56 -12.42 10.31
CA TYR A 133 -24.98 -11.16 9.85
C TYR A 133 -26.06 -10.08 9.63
N PHE A 134 -27.13 -10.42 8.92
CA PHE A 134 -28.24 -9.48 8.68
C PHE A 134 -28.89 -9.02 10.00
N ASN A 135 -29.20 -9.93 10.91
CA ASN A 135 -29.78 -9.59 12.21
C ASN A 135 -28.84 -8.71 13.03
N THR A 136 -27.54 -9.05 13.10
CA THR A 136 -26.55 -8.24 13.81
C THR A 136 -26.42 -6.83 13.21
N VAL A 137 -26.52 -6.70 11.88
CA VAL A 137 -26.54 -5.38 11.22
C VAL A 137 -27.78 -4.58 11.62
N VAL A 138 -28.97 -5.21 11.65
CA VAL A 138 -30.22 -4.56 12.07
C VAL A 138 -30.17 -4.13 13.52
N ASP A 139 -29.68 -5.02 14.40
CA ASP A 139 -29.52 -4.74 15.84
C ASP A 139 -28.52 -3.60 16.06
N PHE A 140 -27.41 -3.61 15.34
CA PHE A 140 -26.42 -2.53 15.36
C PHE A 140 -27.03 -1.17 14.99
N PHE A 141 -27.76 -1.08 13.86
CA PHE A 141 -28.40 0.18 13.48
C PHE A 141 -29.48 0.62 14.45
N THR A 142 -30.20 -0.31 15.02
CA THR A 142 -31.22 -0.03 16.07
C THR A 142 -30.55 0.50 17.33
N PHE A 143 -29.39 -0.07 17.71
CA PHE A 143 -28.60 0.38 18.84
C PHE A 143 -28.06 1.81 18.60
N VAL A 144 -27.45 2.08 17.44
CA VAL A 144 -26.94 3.40 17.07
C VAL A 144 -28.02 4.46 17.10
N ALA A 145 -29.24 4.15 16.63
CA ALA A 145 -30.38 5.07 16.66
C ALA A 145 -30.84 5.42 18.08
N LYS A 146 -30.66 4.48 19.03
CA LYS A 146 -31.01 4.69 20.45
C LYS A 146 -29.92 5.40 21.25
N HIS A 147 -28.67 5.36 20.78
CA HIS A 147 -27.47 5.89 21.46
C HIS A 147 -26.70 6.89 20.59
N PRO A 148 -27.34 8.03 20.20
CA PRO A 148 -26.70 9.03 19.35
C PRO A 148 -25.44 9.66 19.97
N GLU A 149 -25.31 9.62 21.31
CA GLU A 149 -24.13 10.09 22.05
C GLU A 149 -22.85 9.38 21.66
N LEU A 150 -22.93 8.11 21.21
CA LEU A 150 -21.77 7.33 20.76
C LEU A 150 -21.25 7.78 19.39
N MET A 151 -22.02 8.56 18.64
CA MET A 151 -21.58 9.09 17.33
C MET A 151 -20.32 9.93 17.45
N LEU A 152 -20.12 10.66 18.58
CA LEU A 152 -18.89 11.44 18.79
C LEU A 152 -17.65 10.53 18.83
N GLN A 153 -17.75 9.36 19.44
CA GLN A 153 -16.67 8.37 19.47
C GLN A 153 -16.39 7.80 18.07
N GLY A 154 -17.47 7.50 17.31
CA GLY A 154 -17.36 7.09 15.93
C GLY A 154 -16.67 8.15 15.04
N ILE A 155 -17.06 9.43 15.20
CA ILE A 155 -16.43 10.55 14.48
C ILE A 155 -14.97 10.69 14.85
N THR A 156 -14.62 10.57 16.14
CA THR A 156 -13.24 10.64 16.62
C THR A 156 -12.39 9.52 16.03
N PHE A 157 -12.91 8.29 16.01
CA PHE A 157 -12.24 7.15 15.38
C PHE A 157 -12.03 7.39 13.87
N SER A 158 -13.11 7.76 13.17
CA SER A 158 -13.08 8.03 11.73
C SER A 158 -12.08 9.11 11.36
N ALA A 159 -12.13 10.27 12.03
CA ALA A 159 -11.22 11.38 11.79
C ALA A 159 -9.76 10.97 12.02
N SER A 160 -9.48 10.25 13.10
CA SER A 160 -8.14 9.77 13.45
C SER A 160 -7.61 8.76 12.43
N LEU A 161 -8.40 7.73 12.11
CA LEU A 161 -7.99 6.69 11.16
C LEU A 161 -7.80 7.26 9.75
N LEU A 162 -8.77 8.08 9.29
CA LEU A 162 -8.68 8.67 7.96
C LEU A 162 -7.56 9.71 7.86
N ALA A 163 -7.22 10.42 8.93
CA ALA A 163 -6.04 11.29 8.94
C ALA A 163 -4.75 10.50 8.71
N ILE A 164 -4.58 9.33 9.35
CA ILE A 164 -3.43 8.45 9.14
C ILE A 164 -3.39 7.93 7.70
N LEU A 165 -4.49 7.35 7.22
CA LEU A 165 -4.56 6.76 5.88
C LEU A 165 -4.41 7.82 4.78
N LEU A 166 -5.06 8.98 4.93
CA LEU A 166 -4.93 10.08 3.98
C LEU A 166 -3.50 10.60 3.91
N SER A 167 -2.84 10.77 5.07
CA SER A 167 -1.43 11.19 5.12
C SER A 167 -0.51 10.19 4.46
N HIS A 168 -0.77 8.89 4.63
CA HIS A 168 -0.05 7.82 3.97
C HIS A 168 -0.15 7.95 2.44
N GLU A 169 -1.35 7.98 1.89
CA GLU A 169 -1.56 8.09 0.44
C GLU A 169 -1.08 9.43 -0.13
N MET A 170 -1.23 10.52 0.63
CA MET A 170 -0.70 11.82 0.24
C MET A 170 0.82 11.85 0.20
N GLY A 171 1.50 11.09 1.08
CA GLY A 171 2.95 10.90 1.01
C GLY A 171 3.38 10.33 -0.34
N HIS A 172 2.76 9.25 -0.78
CA HIS A 172 2.98 8.67 -2.11
C HIS A 172 2.64 9.65 -3.23
N TYR A 173 1.48 10.29 -3.15
CA TYR A 173 1.00 11.22 -4.17
C TYR A 173 1.95 12.41 -4.35
N LEU A 174 2.38 13.04 -3.26
CA LEU A 174 3.30 14.16 -3.30
C LEU A 174 4.67 13.76 -3.83
N ALA A 175 5.18 12.59 -3.45
CA ALA A 175 6.41 12.03 -4.02
C ALA A 175 6.26 11.77 -5.53
N CYS A 176 5.15 11.20 -5.99
CA CYS A 176 4.84 11.06 -7.42
C CYS A 176 4.85 12.41 -8.13
N ARG A 177 4.19 13.43 -7.56
CA ARG A 177 4.15 14.79 -8.13
C ARG A 177 5.54 15.42 -8.22
N TYR A 178 6.38 15.23 -7.19
CA TYR A 178 7.76 15.74 -7.18
C TYR A 178 8.60 15.16 -8.34
N TYR A 179 8.38 13.87 -8.68
CA TYR A 179 9.10 13.22 -9.79
C TYR A 179 8.38 13.36 -11.16
N GLY A 180 7.31 14.12 -11.27
CA GLY A 180 6.53 14.25 -12.50
C GLY A 180 5.79 12.96 -12.89
N ILE A 181 5.57 12.04 -11.94
CA ILE A 181 4.86 10.79 -12.14
C ILE A 181 3.36 11.05 -12.06
N ASN A 182 2.62 10.63 -13.08
CA ASN A 182 1.18 10.75 -13.07
C ASN A 182 0.57 9.69 -12.15
N ALA A 183 -0.15 10.15 -11.12
CA ALA A 183 -0.86 9.32 -10.17
C ALA A 183 -2.28 9.86 -9.93
N THR A 184 -3.21 8.97 -9.58
CA THR A 184 -4.57 9.38 -9.20
C THR A 184 -4.56 10.03 -7.82
N LEU A 185 -5.65 10.73 -7.50
CA LEU A 185 -5.96 11.04 -6.12
C LEU A 185 -6.15 9.75 -5.31
N PRO A 186 -6.03 9.80 -3.96
CA PRO A 186 -6.31 8.66 -3.12
C PRO A 186 -7.72 8.11 -3.33
N PHE A 187 -7.81 6.78 -3.54
CA PHE A 187 -9.05 6.04 -3.50
C PHE A 187 -9.23 5.46 -2.11
N PHE A 188 -10.38 5.72 -1.50
CA PHE A 188 -10.79 5.08 -0.26
C PHE A 188 -11.82 4.01 -0.57
N ILE A 189 -11.66 2.81 0.00
CA ILE A 189 -12.59 1.72 -0.23
C ILE A 189 -13.42 1.53 1.04
N PRO A 190 -14.70 1.91 1.03
CA PRO A 190 -15.57 1.67 2.17
C PRO A 190 -15.74 0.16 2.40
N ALA A 191 -15.77 -0.26 3.65
CA ALA A 191 -16.06 -1.64 4.02
C ALA A 191 -17.55 -1.83 4.39
N PRO A 192 -18.06 -3.07 4.32
CA PRO A 192 -19.41 -3.37 4.77
C PRO A 192 -19.56 -3.11 6.28
N PRO A 193 -20.78 -2.92 6.79
CA PRO A 193 -21.04 -2.80 8.23
C PRO A 193 -20.41 -3.94 9.04
N LEU A 194 -20.04 -3.68 10.29
CA LEU A 194 -19.40 -4.62 11.21
C LEU A 194 -17.95 -5.02 10.84
N PHE A 195 -17.33 -4.35 9.86
CA PHE A 195 -15.92 -4.52 9.59
C PHE A 195 -15.09 -3.60 10.51
N LEU A 196 -14.16 -4.17 11.27
CA LEU A 196 -13.44 -3.52 12.38
C LEU A 196 -12.87 -2.13 12.04
N ALA A 197 -12.25 -1.96 10.88
CA ALA A 197 -11.68 -0.69 10.45
C ALA A 197 -12.67 0.23 9.70
N GLY A 198 -13.83 -0.28 9.27
CA GLY A 198 -14.81 0.45 8.44
C GLY A 198 -14.33 0.78 7.03
N THR A 199 -13.12 0.40 6.67
CA THR A 199 -12.53 0.58 5.34
C THR A 199 -11.58 -0.58 5.01
N PHE A 200 -11.47 -0.93 3.73
CA PHE A 200 -10.43 -1.83 3.23
C PHE A 200 -9.11 -1.10 2.95
N GLY A 201 -9.00 0.14 3.37
CA GLY A 201 -7.83 0.99 3.20
C GLY A 201 -8.00 2.03 2.09
N ALA A 202 -6.89 2.66 1.76
CA ALA A 202 -6.77 3.62 0.69
C ALA A 202 -5.59 3.24 -0.21
N PHE A 203 -5.58 3.72 -1.46
CA PHE A 203 -4.46 3.54 -2.38
C PHE A 203 -4.47 4.62 -3.46
N ILE A 204 -3.29 4.91 -4.03
CA ILE A 204 -3.16 5.67 -5.25
C ILE A 204 -2.84 4.74 -6.43
N LYS A 205 -3.30 5.09 -7.63
CA LYS A 205 -2.93 4.37 -8.85
C LYS A 205 -1.89 5.17 -9.62
N ILE A 206 -0.68 4.64 -9.73
CA ILE A 206 0.39 5.20 -10.55
C ILE A 206 0.07 4.88 -12.03
N ARG A 207 0.00 5.92 -12.89
CA ARG A 207 -0.41 5.82 -14.30
C ARG A 207 0.76 5.87 -15.26
N SER A 208 1.89 6.43 -14.84
CA SER A 208 3.11 6.49 -15.65
C SER A 208 4.23 5.66 -15.03
N PRO A 209 5.19 5.19 -15.83
CA PRO A 209 6.31 4.42 -15.31
C PRO A 209 7.17 5.26 -14.36
N ILE A 210 7.74 4.59 -13.35
CA ILE A 210 8.67 5.21 -12.42
C ILE A 210 10.01 5.38 -13.12
N PRO A 211 10.55 6.61 -13.22
CA PRO A 211 11.67 6.91 -14.13
C PRO A 211 13.00 6.32 -13.68
N ASN A 212 13.25 6.25 -12.39
CA ASN A 212 14.54 5.83 -11.86
C ASN A 212 14.43 5.20 -10.46
N ARG A 213 15.55 4.65 -10.00
CA ARG A 213 15.67 3.97 -8.71
C ARG A 213 15.40 4.89 -7.51
N ARG A 214 15.80 6.17 -7.60
CA ARG A 214 15.56 7.15 -6.52
C ARG A 214 14.08 7.46 -6.38
N ALA A 215 13.39 7.68 -7.49
CA ALA A 215 11.94 7.89 -7.49
C ALA A 215 11.20 6.67 -6.91
N LEU A 216 11.61 5.44 -7.28
CA LEU A 216 11.04 4.23 -6.74
C LEU A 216 11.18 4.14 -5.22
N PHE A 217 12.38 4.48 -4.70
CA PHE A 217 12.64 4.50 -3.26
C PHE A 217 11.81 5.56 -2.54
N ASP A 218 11.86 6.80 -3.04
CA ASP A 218 11.20 7.93 -2.39
C ASP A 218 9.68 7.79 -2.43
N VAL A 219 9.11 7.37 -3.57
CA VAL A 219 7.66 7.10 -3.69
C VAL A 219 7.26 5.95 -2.77
N GLY A 220 8.02 4.85 -2.75
CA GLY A 220 7.67 3.69 -1.93
C GLY A 220 7.66 3.98 -0.42
N LEU A 221 8.59 4.80 0.09
CA LEU A 221 8.70 5.03 1.53
C LEU A 221 8.00 6.29 2.04
N ALA A 222 7.64 7.23 1.16
CA ALA A 222 7.00 8.50 1.55
C ALA A 222 5.64 8.28 2.23
N GLY A 223 4.84 7.32 1.75
CA GLY A 223 3.54 6.99 2.33
C GLY A 223 3.63 6.50 3.77
N PRO A 224 4.29 5.35 4.01
CA PRO A 224 4.42 4.81 5.36
C PRO A 224 5.01 5.78 6.37
N LEU A 225 6.03 6.55 5.98
CA LEU A 225 6.64 7.55 6.85
C LEU A 225 5.67 8.70 7.17
N ALA A 226 4.92 9.21 6.19
CA ALA A 226 3.92 10.25 6.42
C ALA A 226 2.78 9.76 7.31
N GLY A 227 2.25 8.55 7.05
CA GLY A 227 1.24 7.91 7.90
C GLY A 227 1.72 7.70 9.34
N PHE A 228 2.96 7.23 9.51
CA PHE A 228 3.57 7.04 10.83
C PHE A 228 3.68 8.35 11.63
N VAL A 229 4.11 9.45 10.99
CA VAL A 229 4.21 10.76 11.64
C VAL A 229 2.87 11.23 12.21
N ILE A 230 1.76 10.95 11.52
CA ILE A 230 0.41 11.29 11.99
C ILE A 230 -0.12 10.27 13.01
N ALA A 231 0.26 9.00 12.89
CA ALA A 231 -0.16 7.97 13.84
C ALA A 231 0.41 8.20 15.25
N VAL A 232 1.64 8.74 15.36
CA VAL A 232 2.29 8.97 16.67
C VAL A 232 1.49 9.91 17.60
N PRO A 233 1.11 11.15 17.21
CA PRO A 233 0.32 12.01 18.09
C PRO A 233 -1.06 11.43 18.39
N ILE A 234 -1.69 10.69 17.48
CA ILE A 234 -2.97 10.02 17.73
C ILE A 234 -2.78 8.89 18.75
N ALA A 235 -1.68 8.12 18.66
CA ALA A 235 -1.32 7.10 19.65
C ALA A 235 -1.11 7.71 21.04
N ILE A 236 -0.41 8.85 21.13
CA ILE A 236 -0.21 9.59 22.37
C ILE A 236 -1.57 10.00 22.97
N ALA A 237 -2.45 10.60 22.15
CA ALA A 237 -3.80 10.97 22.59
C ALA A 237 -4.58 9.74 23.08
N GLY A 238 -4.48 8.61 22.36
CA GLY A 238 -5.11 7.35 22.76
C GLY A 238 -4.60 6.82 24.10
N ILE A 239 -3.28 6.80 24.30
CA ILE A 239 -2.66 6.32 25.56
C ILE A 239 -3.04 7.22 26.76
N LEU A 240 -3.02 8.54 26.57
CA LEU A 240 -3.41 9.50 27.62
C LEU A 240 -4.91 9.47 27.95
N SER A 241 -5.74 8.94 27.05
CA SER A 241 -7.20 8.83 27.22
C SER A 241 -7.64 7.43 27.68
N ILE A 242 -6.70 6.56 28.10
CA ILE A 242 -7.04 5.24 28.67
C ILE A 242 -7.76 5.44 30.01
N GLY A 243 -8.98 4.90 30.09
CA GLY A 243 -9.79 4.90 31.33
C GLY A 243 -9.37 3.81 32.30
N GLN A 244 -10.09 3.74 33.44
CA GLN A 244 -9.93 2.65 34.40
C GLN A 244 -10.29 1.30 33.77
N PRO A 245 -9.58 0.21 34.14
CA PRO A 245 -9.88 -1.12 33.61
C PRO A 245 -11.34 -1.50 33.89
N LEU A 246 -12.08 -1.81 32.87
CA LEU A 246 -13.39 -2.47 33.00
C LEU A 246 -13.13 -3.97 32.85
N HIS A 247 -13.55 -4.78 33.80
CA HIS A 247 -13.51 -6.23 33.71
C HIS A 247 -14.54 -6.68 32.66
N LEU A 248 -14.18 -6.50 31.39
CA LEU A 248 -14.96 -7.00 30.28
C LEU A 248 -14.41 -8.38 29.95
N GLY A 249 -15.17 -9.40 30.26
CA GLY A 249 -14.79 -10.79 30.01
C GLY A 249 -14.81 -11.19 28.50
N SER A 250 -14.41 -10.29 27.61
CA SER A 250 -14.28 -10.62 26.19
C SER A 250 -13.00 -11.42 25.99
N GLY A 251 -13.12 -12.64 25.44
CA GLY A 251 -11.96 -13.47 25.11
C GLY A 251 -11.08 -12.94 23.96
N ILE A 252 -11.26 -11.71 23.52
CA ILE A 252 -10.50 -11.09 22.41
C ILE A 252 -9.61 -9.98 22.95
N TYR A 253 -8.30 -10.14 22.78
CA TYR A 253 -7.30 -9.18 23.22
C TYR A 253 -6.53 -8.61 22.03
N PHE A 254 -6.38 -7.28 22.00
CA PHE A 254 -5.56 -6.57 21.04
C PHE A 254 -4.16 -6.38 21.61
N ASN A 255 -3.16 -7.00 20.98
CA ASN A 255 -1.78 -6.86 21.43
C ASN A 255 -1.18 -5.52 21.01
N ASP A 256 -0.32 -4.96 21.87
CA ASP A 256 0.28 -3.66 21.65
C ASP A 256 1.56 -3.75 20.81
N PRO A 257 1.68 -2.95 19.74
CA PRO A 257 2.95 -2.80 19.03
C PRO A 257 4.01 -2.16 19.95
N LEU A 258 5.28 -2.39 19.64
CA LEU A 258 6.40 -1.87 20.42
C LEU A 258 6.32 -0.34 20.61
N MET A 259 5.83 0.39 19.60
CA MET A 259 5.60 1.83 19.66
C MET A 259 4.70 2.23 20.83
N PHE A 260 3.57 1.53 21.02
CA PHE A 260 2.63 1.80 22.13
C PHE A 260 3.29 1.57 23.48
N ARG A 261 4.02 0.47 23.64
CA ARG A 261 4.73 0.15 24.88
C ARG A 261 5.80 1.18 25.23
N LEU A 262 6.53 1.68 24.21
CA LEU A 262 7.54 2.74 24.41
C LEU A 262 6.89 4.07 24.79
N LEU A 263 5.84 4.48 24.07
CA LEU A 263 5.11 5.71 24.37
C LEU A 263 4.49 5.67 25.76
N ALA A 264 3.84 4.56 26.15
CA ALA A 264 3.25 4.40 27.46
C ALA A 264 4.29 4.52 28.59
N ARG A 265 5.48 3.89 28.40
CA ARG A 265 6.60 4.06 29.35
C ARG A 265 7.06 5.50 29.47
N LEU A 266 7.19 6.21 28.34
CA LEU A 266 7.61 7.63 28.33
C LEU A 266 6.57 8.54 28.99
N LEU A 267 5.28 8.21 28.87
CA LEU A 267 4.17 8.97 29.42
C LEU A 267 3.82 8.55 30.86
N GLY A 268 4.46 7.51 31.41
CA GLY A 268 4.17 7.00 32.73
C GLY A 268 2.80 6.29 32.87
N VAL A 269 2.23 5.83 31.72
CA VAL A 269 0.94 5.13 31.67
C VAL A 269 1.15 3.62 31.65
N GLN A 270 0.40 2.87 32.44
CA GLN A 270 0.39 1.41 32.40
C GLN A 270 -0.65 0.92 31.39
N LEU A 271 -0.22 0.12 30.43
CA LEU A 271 -1.10 -0.57 29.49
C LEU A 271 -1.54 -1.88 30.12
N ASN A 272 -2.83 -2.02 30.37
CA ASN A 272 -3.44 -3.26 30.84
C ASN A 272 -4.27 -3.87 29.72
N PRO A 273 -4.24 -5.20 29.52
CA PRO A 273 -5.06 -5.88 28.51
C PRO A 273 -6.56 -5.62 28.65
N ASP A 274 -7.01 -5.40 29.90
CA ASP A 274 -8.43 -5.13 30.22
C ASP A 274 -8.78 -3.64 30.19
N SER A 275 -7.89 -2.78 29.70
CA SER A 275 -8.19 -1.35 29.55
C SER A 275 -9.22 -1.12 28.45
N PRO A 276 -10.21 -0.24 28.68
CA PRO A 276 -11.21 0.05 27.67
C PRO A 276 -10.55 0.68 26.43
N ILE A 277 -10.91 0.15 25.28
CA ILE A 277 -10.42 0.64 23.99
C ILE A 277 -11.10 1.99 23.71
N ASN A 278 -10.30 3.02 23.47
CA ASN A 278 -10.81 4.31 23.04
C ASN A 278 -10.58 4.54 21.53
N PRO A 279 -11.33 5.46 20.88
CA PRO A 279 -11.28 5.68 19.45
C PRO A 279 -9.89 6.07 18.93
N TYR A 280 -9.14 6.91 19.64
CA TYR A 280 -7.79 7.31 19.26
C TYR A 280 -6.82 6.12 19.29
N TYR A 281 -6.90 5.35 20.38
CA TYR A 281 -6.06 4.17 20.57
C TYR A 281 -6.23 3.17 19.44
N MET A 282 -7.48 2.80 19.14
CA MET A 282 -7.78 1.83 18.09
C MET A 282 -7.44 2.37 16.70
N ALA A 283 -7.71 3.64 16.40
CA ALA A 283 -7.34 4.25 15.13
C ALA A 283 -5.83 4.24 14.89
N ALA A 284 -5.03 4.59 15.92
CA ALA A 284 -3.57 4.52 15.84
C ALA A 284 -3.06 3.08 15.75
N TRP A 285 -3.66 2.15 16.49
CA TRP A 285 -3.34 0.72 16.44
C TRP A 285 -3.53 0.16 15.03
N ILE A 286 -4.69 0.41 14.40
CA ILE A 286 -4.95 0.01 13.01
C ILE A 286 -3.98 0.71 12.05
N GLY A 287 -3.71 2.00 12.25
CA GLY A 287 -2.78 2.77 11.43
C GLY A 287 -1.35 2.22 11.46
N LEU A 288 -0.83 1.86 12.64
CA LEU A 288 0.49 1.24 12.79
C LEU A 288 0.52 -0.16 12.17
N LEU A 289 -0.57 -0.92 12.30
CA LEU A 289 -0.72 -2.23 11.70
C LEU A 289 -0.63 -2.14 10.17
N VAL A 290 -1.39 -1.23 9.55
CA VAL A 290 -1.35 -0.96 8.10
C VAL A 290 0.04 -0.49 7.68
N THR A 291 0.68 0.40 8.45
CA THR A 291 2.05 0.87 8.17
C THR A 291 3.04 -0.30 8.19
N SER A 292 2.95 -1.20 9.17
CA SER A 292 3.83 -2.37 9.24
C SER A 292 3.63 -3.33 8.07
N LEU A 293 2.38 -3.57 7.66
CA LEU A 293 2.07 -4.39 6.49
C LEU A 293 2.64 -3.80 5.20
N ASN A 294 2.46 -2.51 4.99
CA ASN A 294 2.97 -1.83 3.82
C ASN A 294 4.49 -1.79 3.78
N LEU A 295 5.16 -1.74 4.94
CA LEU A 295 6.62 -1.79 5.04
C LEU A 295 7.21 -3.20 4.89
N MET A 296 6.39 -4.25 4.77
CA MET A 296 6.90 -5.60 4.49
C MET A 296 7.68 -5.64 3.17
N PRO A 297 8.88 -6.27 3.14
CA PRO A 297 9.75 -6.29 1.96
C PRO A 297 9.28 -7.31 0.92
N VAL A 298 7.99 -7.31 0.57
CA VAL A 298 7.36 -8.35 -0.27
C VAL A 298 6.63 -7.74 -1.46
N GLY A 299 6.88 -8.26 -2.65
CA GLY A 299 6.14 -7.92 -3.86
C GLY A 299 6.14 -6.43 -4.19
N GLN A 300 4.96 -5.86 -4.39
CA GLN A 300 4.75 -4.44 -4.68
C GLN A 300 4.29 -3.62 -3.46
N LEU A 301 4.41 -4.16 -2.24
CA LEU A 301 4.22 -3.38 -1.04
C LEU A 301 5.28 -2.27 -0.95
N ASP A 302 5.04 -1.24 -0.18
CA ASP A 302 5.91 -0.06 -0.08
C ASP A 302 7.33 -0.43 0.37
N GLY A 303 7.46 -1.32 1.38
CA GLY A 303 8.74 -1.91 1.76
C GLY A 303 9.36 -2.78 0.66
N GLY A 304 8.53 -3.37 -0.20
CA GLY A 304 8.97 -4.08 -1.41
C GLY A 304 9.64 -3.12 -2.40
N HIS A 305 9.03 -1.94 -2.64
CA HIS A 305 9.64 -0.88 -3.47
C HIS A 305 10.96 -0.40 -2.89
N GLY A 306 11.01 -0.13 -1.57
CA GLY A 306 12.23 0.25 -0.87
C GLY A 306 13.32 -0.82 -0.99
N THR A 307 13.00 -2.08 -0.71
CA THR A 307 13.92 -3.21 -0.78
C THR A 307 14.44 -3.43 -2.20
N PHE A 308 13.56 -3.35 -3.20
CA PHE A 308 13.97 -3.45 -4.61
C PHE A 308 14.92 -2.29 -4.98
N ALA A 309 14.60 -1.08 -4.56
CA ALA A 309 15.43 0.08 -4.82
C ALA A 309 16.80 -0.02 -4.14
N VAL A 310 16.92 -0.59 -2.93
CA VAL A 310 18.20 -0.74 -2.22
C VAL A 310 19.04 -1.89 -2.76
N PHE A 311 18.45 -3.06 -2.92
CA PHE A 311 19.20 -4.31 -3.16
C PHE A 311 19.05 -4.86 -4.58
N GLY A 312 18.11 -4.36 -5.37
CA GLY A 312 17.82 -4.82 -6.73
C GLY A 312 16.98 -6.10 -6.76
N GLN A 313 16.66 -6.53 -7.98
CA GLN A 313 15.64 -7.57 -8.23
C GLN A 313 15.94 -8.93 -7.60
N ARG A 314 17.21 -9.39 -7.64
CA ARG A 314 17.57 -10.71 -7.13
C ARG A 314 17.46 -10.78 -5.61
N ALA A 315 18.04 -9.82 -4.91
CA ALA A 315 18.00 -9.74 -3.45
C ALA A 315 16.58 -9.49 -2.95
N HIS A 316 15.81 -8.59 -3.60
CA HIS A 316 14.38 -8.36 -3.28
C HIS A 316 13.56 -9.67 -3.29
N LYS A 317 13.73 -10.53 -4.32
CA LYS A 317 13.03 -11.82 -4.37
C LYS A 317 13.41 -12.77 -3.22
N ILE A 318 14.68 -12.79 -2.84
CA ILE A 318 15.15 -13.63 -1.72
C ILE A 318 14.60 -13.09 -0.40
N ILE A 319 14.77 -11.79 -0.15
CA ILE A 319 14.28 -11.12 1.07
C ILE A 319 12.76 -11.28 1.21
N GLY A 320 12.00 -11.09 0.12
CA GLY A 320 10.55 -11.27 0.14
C GLY A 320 10.11 -12.70 0.47
N ARG A 321 10.82 -13.73 -0.03
CA ARG A 321 10.55 -15.13 0.33
C ARG A 321 10.90 -15.42 1.79
N LEU A 322 12.01 -14.88 2.28
CA LEU A 322 12.41 -15.03 3.68
C LEU A 322 11.41 -14.35 4.61
N ALA A 323 10.99 -13.12 4.28
CA ALA A 323 9.95 -12.40 5.04
C ALA A 323 8.64 -13.18 5.08
N PHE A 324 8.19 -13.70 3.94
CA PHE A 324 7.01 -14.57 3.89
C PHE A 324 7.15 -15.81 4.75
N ALA A 325 8.29 -16.54 4.64
CA ALA A 325 8.53 -17.74 5.43
C ALA A 325 8.57 -17.44 6.93
N SER A 326 9.16 -16.31 7.33
CA SER A 326 9.20 -15.87 8.74
C SER A 326 7.80 -15.58 9.26
N VAL A 327 6.97 -14.85 8.49
CA VAL A 327 5.58 -14.54 8.90
C VAL A 327 4.72 -15.80 8.94
N ALA A 328 4.87 -16.71 7.97
CA ALA A 328 4.17 -17.99 7.96
C ALA A 328 4.55 -18.85 9.19
N LEU A 329 5.84 -18.90 9.53
CA LEU A 329 6.31 -19.59 10.73
C LEU A 329 5.73 -18.96 11.99
N LEU A 330 5.77 -17.61 12.10
CA LEU A 330 5.18 -16.89 13.23
C LEU A 330 3.67 -17.14 13.33
N ALA A 331 2.94 -17.20 12.21
CA ALA A 331 1.51 -17.51 12.19
C ALA A 331 1.22 -18.91 12.76
N ILE A 332 2.02 -19.91 12.38
CA ILE A 332 1.91 -21.28 12.91
C ILE A 332 2.22 -21.29 14.42
N LEU A 333 3.31 -20.65 14.84
CA LEU A 333 3.70 -20.61 16.26
C LEU A 333 2.66 -19.83 17.09
N GLY A 334 2.12 -18.74 16.57
CA GLY A 334 1.07 -17.97 17.23
C GLY A 334 -0.22 -18.76 17.42
N PHE A 335 -0.58 -19.57 16.43
CA PHE A 335 -1.71 -20.47 16.55
C PHE A 335 -1.46 -21.58 17.60
N LEU A 336 -0.27 -22.19 17.57
CA LEU A 336 0.07 -23.29 18.50
C LEU A 336 0.21 -22.80 19.96
N TRP A 337 0.75 -21.60 20.19
CA TRP A 337 1.04 -21.11 21.54
C TRP A 337 -0.05 -20.23 22.14
N HIS A 338 -0.78 -19.50 21.31
CA HIS A 338 -1.73 -18.48 21.73
C HIS A 338 -3.13 -18.67 21.12
N GLY A 339 -3.40 -19.75 20.38
CA GLY A 339 -4.68 -19.96 19.69
C GLY A 339 -5.03 -18.88 18.66
N SER A 340 -4.08 -17.97 18.34
CA SER A 340 -4.35 -16.78 17.50
C SER A 340 -4.34 -17.11 16.01
N PRO A 341 -5.47 -17.03 15.29
CA PRO A 341 -5.52 -17.24 13.84
C PRO A 341 -5.08 -15.99 13.04
N SER A 342 -4.87 -14.84 13.69
CA SER A 342 -4.64 -13.54 13.04
C SER A 342 -3.42 -13.51 12.12
N GLY A 343 -2.36 -14.27 12.43
CA GLY A 343 -1.16 -14.38 11.60
C GLY A 343 -1.38 -15.04 10.24
N PHE A 344 -2.41 -15.89 10.10
CA PHE A 344 -2.71 -16.54 8.81
C PHE A 344 -3.21 -15.55 7.77
N LEU A 345 -3.97 -14.51 8.19
CA LEU A 345 -4.40 -13.45 7.27
C LEU A 345 -3.21 -12.74 6.62
N TYR A 346 -2.18 -12.41 7.42
CA TYR A 346 -0.93 -11.83 6.91
C TYR A 346 -0.22 -12.78 5.94
N THR A 347 -0.15 -14.05 6.31
CA THR A 347 0.50 -15.07 5.47
C THR A 347 -0.18 -15.19 4.12
N VAL A 348 -1.52 -15.21 4.08
CA VAL A 348 -2.29 -15.26 2.83
C VAL A 348 -2.03 -14.00 1.99
N LEU A 349 -2.13 -12.81 2.59
CA LEU A 349 -1.89 -11.54 1.90
C LEU A 349 -0.48 -11.48 1.30
N LEU A 350 0.55 -11.81 2.08
CA LEU A 350 1.93 -11.81 1.60
C LEU A 350 2.17 -12.89 0.54
N GLY A 351 1.51 -14.05 0.65
CA GLY A 351 1.57 -15.12 -0.35
C GLY A 351 1.00 -14.70 -1.71
N VAL A 352 -0.06 -13.90 -1.72
CA VAL A 352 -0.60 -13.27 -2.93
C VAL A 352 0.39 -12.23 -3.47
N MET A 353 0.93 -11.38 -2.63
CA MET A 353 1.88 -10.33 -3.02
C MET A 353 3.19 -10.90 -3.58
N LEU A 354 3.66 -12.05 -3.11
CA LEU A 354 4.84 -12.73 -3.69
C LEU A 354 4.69 -13.11 -5.17
N ARG A 355 3.44 -13.33 -5.63
CA ARG A 355 3.16 -13.67 -7.03
C ARG A 355 3.18 -12.46 -7.94
N VAL A 356 3.03 -11.27 -7.39
CA VAL A 356 3.03 -10.02 -8.14
C VAL A 356 4.46 -9.62 -8.48
N ARG A 357 4.76 -9.52 -9.79
CA ARG A 357 6.11 -9.15 -10.26
C ARG A 357 6.35 -7.65 -10.04
N HIS A 358 7.49 -7.32 -9.45
CA HIS A 358 7.90 -5.93 -9.28
C HIS A 358 8.42 -5.36 -10.60
N PRO A 359 7.89 -4.22 -11.10
CA PRO A 359 8.43 -3.55 -12.26
C PRO A 359 9.82 -2.97 -11.94
N ALA A 360 10.78 -3.15 -12.88
CA ALA A 360 12.12 -2.59 -12.72
C ALA A 360 12.17 -1.20 -13.36
N PRO A 361 12.67 -0.17 -12.66
CA PRO A 361 12.89 1.13 -13.27
C PRO A 361 14.01 1.05 -14.32
N PRO A 362 13.93 1.86 -15.40
CA PRO A 362 14.91 1.83 -16.49
C PRO A 362 16.31 2.32 -16.08
N GLN A 363 16.40 3.20 -15.09
CA GLN A 363 17.67 3.76 -14.60
C GLN A 363 17.97 3.27 -13.20
N MET A 364 19.14 2.64 -13.02
CA MET A 364 19.63 2.06 -11.76
C MET A 364 20.83 2.86 -11.22
N GLU A 365 20.65 4.15 -11.02
CA GLU A 365 21.65 5.03 -10.41
C GLU A 365 21.83 4.78 -8.90
N SER A 366 22.89 5.33 -8.29
CA SER A 366 23.12 5.21 -6.85
C SER A 366 22.08 5.98 -6.04
N LEU A 367 21.63 5.42 -4.92
CA LEU A 367 20.65 6.06 -4.03
C LEU A 367 21.21 7.28 -3.27
N GLY A 368 22.52 7.26 -2.98
CA GLY A 368 23.16 8.26 -2.13
C GLY A 368 22.93 8.03 -0.62
N THR A 369 23.82 8.57 0.21
CA THR A 369 23.86 8.33 1.66
C THR A 369 22.58 8.76 2.39
N LYS A 370 21.97 9.89 1.99
CA LYS A 370 20.73 10.38 2.63
C LYS A 370 19.58 9.37 2.54
N ARG A 371 19.38 8.72 1.38
CA ARG A 371 18.33 7.70 1.20
C ARG A 371 18.63 6.41 1.95
N ILE A 372 19.91 6.06 2.08
CA ILE A 372 20.30 4.91 2.91
C ILE A 372 19.91 5.17 4.37
N LEU A 373 20.17 6.39 4.90
CA LEU A 373 19.76 6.76 6.25
C LEU A 373 18.23 6.74 6.42
N VAL A 374 17.47 7.23 5.43
CA VAL A 374 15.99 7.12 5.43
C VAL A 374 15.56 5.66 5.42
N GLY A 375 16.22 4.80 4.65
CA GLY A 375 15.95 3.36 4.67
C GLY A 375 16.19 2.72 6.05
N LEU A 376 17.28 3.09 6.73
CA LEU A 376 17.54 2.62 8.11
C LEU A 376 16.48 3.12 9.09
N LEU A 377 16.09 4.40 9.00
CA LEU A 377 14.98 4.95 9.79
C LEU A 377 13.68 4.18 9.53
N THR A 378 13.41 3.85 8.29
CA THR A 378 12.20 3.08 7.92
C THR A 378 12.22 1.67 8.51
N LEU A 379 13.38 1.02 8.62
CA LEU A 379 13.50 -0.27 9.32
C LEU A 379 13.20 -0.13 10.82
N ILE A 380 13.61 0.97 11.46
CA ILE A 380 13.25 1.26 12.86
C ILE A 380 11.74 1.45 12.97
N VAL A 381 11.14 2.25 12.09
CA VAL A 381 9.68 2.44 12.04
C VAL A 381 8.95 1.10 11.86
N PHE A 382 9.42 0.27 10.94
CA PHE A 382 8.89 -1.08 10.75
C PHE A 382 8.92 -1.88 12.06
N GLY A 383 10.06 -1.94 12.75
CA GLY A 383 10.20 -2.66 14.02
C GLY A 383 9.29 -2.12 15.14
N LEU A 384 9.06 -0.81 15.17
CA LEU A 384 8.16 -0.16 16.13
C LEU A 384 6.68 -0.48 15.86
N CYS A 385 6.30 -0.64 14.59
CA CYS A 385 4.91 -0.90 14.17
C CYS A 385 4.59 -2.39 14.06
N PHE A 386 5.60 -3.25 13.83
CA PHE A 386 5.39 -4.66 13.54
C PHE A 386 4.80 -5.41 14.71
N LEU A 387 3.71 -6.11 14.44
CA LEU A 387 2.97 -6.89 15.40
C LEU A 387 2.67 -8.28 14.83
N PRO A 388 3.43 -9.32 15.25
CA PRO A 388 3.27 -10.67 14.69
C PRO A 388 1.93 -11.32 15.04
N PHE A 389 1.38 -10.99 16.22
CA PHE A 389 0.12 -11.51 16.73
C PHE A 389 -0.79 -10.36 17.16
N PRO A 390 -1.48 -9.69 16.20
CA PRO A 390 -2.28 -8.51 16.52
C PRO A 390 -3.47 -8.81 17.43
N ILE A 391 -4.09 -9.98 17.31
CA ILE A 391 -5.26 -10.40 18.09
C ILE A 391 -4.99 -11.75 18.71
N THR A 392 -5.27 -11.89 19.99
CA THR A 392 -5.24 -13.16 20.75
C THR A 392 -6.64 -13.47 21.26
N ILE A 393 -7.04 -14.73 21.19
CA ILE A 393 -8.33 -15.23 21.71
C ILE A 393 -7.98 -16.13 22.90
N LEU A 394 -8.49 -15.82 24.10
CA LEU A 394 -8.28 -16.59 25.33
C LEU A 394 -9.57 -17.29 25.76
#